data_9c75986221799edf8f5b2b9355347cb5
#
_entry.id   9c75986221799edf8f5b2b9355347cb5
#
_cell.length_a   1.000
_cell.length_b   1.000
_cell.length_c   1.000
_cell.angle_alpha   90.00
_cell.angle_beta   90.00
_cell.angle_gamma   90.00
#
_symmetry.space_group_name_H-M   'P 1'
#
loop_
_entity.id
_entity.type
_entity.pdbx_description
1 polymer ?
#
loop_
_entity_poly.entity_id
_entity_poly.type
_entity_poly.pdbx_seq_one_letter_code
_entity_poly.pdbx_strand_id
1 'polypeptide(L)'
;GELASPSFDQYAAAIGNAFNESHYVSEHLPTLILETGRALVDEAGYLISSVLGKKNLPSGERAVILDAGVNTAITAWWYKLKVTPTRSFPGAYQNTIFYGPLCMNIDVIRPAVPFPDQHFGDKVLITPVGAYNNTQWMQFIEYRPQIVLISETGETHLLREAETLDDVTARERIPEHLRKI
;
A
#
# COMPACT_ATOMS: atom_id res chain seq x y z
N GLY A 1 8.96 17.35 -12.13
CA GLY A 1 9.19 15.94 -12.40
C GLY A 1 9.53 15.25 -11.10
N GLU A 2 8.99 14.08 -10.85
CA GLU A 2 9.44 13.23 -9.74
C GLU A 2 10.90 12.86 -10.03
N LEU A 3 11.79 13.08 -9.07
CA LEU A 3 13.15 12.57 -9.16
C LEU A 3 13.06 11.03 -9.17
N ALA A 4 13.56 10.42 -10.23
CA ALA A 4 13.66 8.96 -10.28
C ALA A 4 14.60 8.49 -9.16
N SER A 5 14.19 7.47 -8.43
CA SER A 5 15.09 6.83 -7.45
C SER A 5 16.30 6.24 -8.17
N PRO A 6 17.51 6.32 -7.58
CA PRO A 6 18.67 5.64 -8.15
C PRO A 6 18.44 4.15 -8.34
N SER A 7 19.02 3.56 -9.38
CA SER A 7 18.98 2.12 -9.60
C SER A 7 19.85 1.37 -8.57
N PHE A 8 19.63 0.07 -8.42
CA PHE A 8 20.47 -0.77 -7.55
C PHE A 8 21.96 -0.72 -7.96
N ASP A 9 22.24 -0.66 -9.26
CA ASP A 9 23.61 -0.52 -9.77
C ASP A 9 24.24 0.81 -9.36
N GLN A 10 23.46 1.89 -9.35
CA GLN A 10 23.94 3.20 -8.90
C GLN A 10 24.23 3.21 -7.40
N TYR A 11 23.38 2.55 -6.57
CA TYR A 11 23.66 2.36 -5.15
C TYR A 11 24.91 1.50 -4.93
N ALA A 12 25.02 0.37 -5.63
CA ALA A 12 26.16 -0.51 -5.53
C ALA A 12 27.47 0.19 -5.94
N ALA A 13 27.44 0.96 -7.03
CA ALA A 13 28.59 1.74 -7.48
C ALA A 13 28.99 2.82 -6.46
N ALA A 14 28.03 3.55 -5.88
CA ALA A 14 28.33 4.58 -4.89
C ALA A 14 28.97 3.99 -3.62
N ILE A 15 28.44 2.86 -3.13
CA ILE A 15 29.00 2.15 -1.98
C ILE A 15 30.39 1.59 -2.30
N GLY A 16 30.55 0.94 -3.46
CA GLY A 16 31.81 0.36 -3.91
C GLY A 16 32.90 1.41 -4.07
N ASN A 17 32.59 2.58 -4.63
CA ASN A 17 33.52 3.69 -4.77
C ASN A 17 33.96 4.22 -3.40
N ALA A 18 33.02 4.41 -2.45
CA ALA A 18 33.35 4.85 -1.10
C ALA A 18 34.27 3.86 -0.38
N PHE A 19 34.06 2.56 -0.58
CA PHE A 19 34.95 1.53 -0.03
C PHE A 19 36.34 1.59 -0.66
N ASN A 20 36.43 1.74 -1.97
CA ASN A 20 37.72 1.77 -2.68
C ASN A 20 38.53 3.03 -2.35
N GLU A 21 37.88 4.14 -2.05
CA GLU A 21 38.52 5.39 -1.66
C GLU A 21 38.95 5.42 -0.18
N SER A 22 38.45 4.52 0.63
CA SER A 22 38.75 4.47 2.05
C SER A 22 40.06 3.72 2.34
N HIS A 23 41.05 4.43 2.87
CA HIS A 23 42.30 3.84 3.31
C HIS A 23 42.09 2.75 4.39
N TYR A 24 41.17 2.99 5.34
CA TYR A 24 40.82 2.04 6.38
C TYR A 24 40.30 0.72 5.79
N VAL A 25 39.40 0.79 4.78
CA VAL A 25 38.80 -0.39 4.14
C VAL A 25 39.87 -1.20 3.41
N SER A 26 40.80 -0.55 2.71
CA SER A 26 41.87 -1.24 1.98
C SER A 26 42.77 -2.08 2.88
N GLU A 27 42.96 -1.65 4.14
CA GLU A 27 43.80 -2.35 5.11
C GLU A 27 43.06 -3.43 5.91
N HIS A 28 41.74 -3.24 6.19
CA HIS A 28 41.01 -4.07 7.15
C HIS A 28 39.96 -4.99 6.53
N LEU A 29 39.56 -4.76 5.27
CA LEU A 29 38.52 -5.52 4.54
C LEU A 29 37.27 -5.81 5.42
N PRO A 30 36.57 -4.79 5.90
CA PRO A 30 35.40 -4.99 6.75
C PRO A 30 34.26 -5.69 6.01
N THR A 31 33.38 -6.36 6.75
CA THR A 31 32.17 -6.92 6.20
C THR A 31 31.14 -5.83 5.95
N LEU A 32 30.62 -5.74 4.72
CA LEU A 32 29.50 -4.86 4.39
C LEU A 32 28.17 -5.56 4.76
N ILE A 33 27.37 -4.92 5.60
CA ILE A 33 26.04 -5.38 5.97
C ILE A 33 25.03 -4.41 5.36
N LEU A 34 24.10 -4.92 4.53
CA LEU A 34 23.02 -4.15 3.93
C LEU A 34 21.71 -4.47 4.64
N GLU A 35 21.04 -3.45 5.17
CA GLU A 35 19.74 -3.58 5.83
C GLU A 35 18.60 -3.19 4.87
N THR A 36 18.57 -3.81 3.70
CA THR A 36 17.58 -3.56 2.66
C THR A 36 16.28 -4.30 2.98
N GLY A 37 15.22 -3.60 3.27
CA GLY A 37 13.88 -4.19 3.47
C GLY A 37 12.97 -3.92 2.26
N ARG A 38 12.56 -2.66 2.10
CA ARG A 38 11.63 -2.23 1.07
C ARG A 38 12.07 -2.60 -0.35
N ALA A 39 13.34 -2.41 -0.65
CA ALA A 39 13.91 -2.69 -1.97
C ALA A 39 13.70 -4.14 -2.44
N LEU A 40 13.54 -5.09 -1.51
CA LEU A 40 13.38 -6.51 -1.83
C LEU A 40 11.92 -6.93 -2.02
N VAL A 41 10.96 -6.25 -1.38
CA VAL A 41 9.59 -6.77 -1.27
C VAL A 41 8.50 -5.82 -1.74
N ASP A 42 8.80 -4.51 -1.91
CA ASP A 42 7.76 -3.51 -2.16
C ASP A 42 6.98 -3.78 -3.45
N GLU A 43 7.69 -4.10 -4.52
CA GLU A 43 7.09 -4.37 -5.83
C GLU A 43 6.38 -5.73 -5.92
N ALA A 44 6.59 -6.62 -4.95
CA ALA A 44 5.91 -7.90 -4.89
C ALA A 44 4.47 -7.80 -4.34
N GLY A 45 4.11 -6.66 -3.73
CA GLY A 45 2.81 -6.46 -3.12
C GLY A 45 1.85 -5.64 -3.99
N TYR A 46 0.63 -6.15 -4.14
CA TYR A 46 -0.47 -5.54 -4.87
C TYR A 46 -1.72 -5.51 -3.99
N LEU A 47 -2.43 -4.40 -3.99
CA LEU A 47 -3.71 -4.27 -3.29
C LEU A 47 -4.82 -4.07 -4.32
N ILE A 48 -5.79 -4.99 -4.35
CA ILE A 48 -7.00 -4.86 -5.15
C ILE A 48 -8.06 -4.23 -4.26
N SER A 49 -8.64 -3.13 -4.71
CA SER A 49 -9.70 -2.42 -3.99
C SER A 49 -10.91 -2.18 -4.89
N SER A 50 -12.09 -2.14 -4.27
CA SER A 50 -13.35 -1.88 -4.95
C SER A 50 -13.76 -0.42 -4.80
N VAL A 51 -14.41 0.10 -5.81
CA VAL A 51 -15.06 1.41 -5.77
C VAL A 51 -16.37 1.30 -5.00
N LEU A 52 -16.49 2.02 -3.89
CA LEU A 52 -17.71 2.12 -3.08
C LEU A 52 -18.60 3.28 -3.50
N GLY A 53 -18.04 4.29 -4.16
CA GLY A 53 -18.78 5.45 -4.58
C GLY A 53 -17.93 6.49 -5.26
N LYS A 54 -18.60 7.48 -5.87
CA LYS A 54 -17.93 8.64 -6.47
C LYS A 54 -18.77 9.89 -6.33
N LYS A 55 -18.14 11.05 -6.38
CA LYS A 55 -18.78 12.36 -6.48
C LYS A 55 -17.85 13.34 -7.20
N ASN A 56 -18.42 14.39 -7.78
CA ASN A 56 -17.66 15.53 -8.27
C ASN A 56 -17.48 16.53 -7.14
N LEU A 57 -16.27 17.03 -6.98
CA LEU A 57 -15.95 18.07 -6.01
C LEU A 57 -16.20 19.47 -6.62
N PRO A 58 -16.48 20.49 -5.80
CA PRO A 58 -16.61 21.86 -6.29
C PRO A 58 -15.37 22.39 -7.01
N SER A 59 -14.20 21.86 -6.69
CA SER A 59 -12.90 22.18 -7.30
C SER A 59 -12.73 21.61 -8.72
N GLY A 60 -13.66 20.75 -9.18
CA GLY A 60 -13.64 20.16 -10.51
C GLY A 60 -13.03 18.75 -10.58
N GLU A 61 -12.38 18.27 -9.51
CA GLU A 61 -11.92 16.90 -9.45
C GLU A 61 -13.06 15.93 -9.16
N ARG A 62 -12.86 14.68 -9.55
CA ARG A 62 -13.69 13.56 -9.10
C ARG A 62 -13.09 12.97 -7.83
N ALA A 63 -13.92 12.72 -6.83
CA ALA A 63 -13.61 11.91 -5.67
C ALA A 63 -14.13 10.48 -5.91
N VAL A 64 -13.28 9.49 -5.72
CA VAL A 64 -13.63 8.06 -5.69
C VAL A 64 -13.34 7.53 -4.30
N ILE A 65 -14.30 6.82 -3.71
CA ILE A 65 -14.17 6.19 -2.41
C ILE A 65 -13.94 4.70 -2.63
N LEU A 66 -12.90 4.16 -2.02
CA LEU A 66 -12.47 2.77 -2.09
C LEU A 66 -12.83 2.02 -0.81
N ASP A 67 -12.86 0.68 -0.86
CA ASP A 67 -12.95 -0.21 0.29
C ASP A 67 -11.59 -0.45 0.98
N ALA A 68 -10.52 0.16 0.51
CA ALA A 68 -9.20 0.15 1.12
C ALA A 68 -8.76 1.57 1.44
N GLY A 69 -8.27 1.79 2.64
CA GLY A 69 -7.79 3.08 3.14
C GLY A 69 -6.34 3.03 3.61
N VAL A 70 -5.90 4.11 4.24
CA VAL A 70 -4.56 4.20 4.83
C VAL A 70 -4.34 3.19 5.96
N ASN A 71 -5.39 2.57 6.49
CA ASN A 71 -5.27 1.44 7.40
C ASN A 71 -4.63 0.21 6.76
N THR A 72 -4.85 -0.02 5.46
CA THR A 72 -4.27 -1.11 4.67
C THR A 72 -3.06 -0.67 3.86
N ALA A 73 -3.00 0.60 3.48
CA ALA A 73 -1.97 1.16 2.62
C ALA A 73 -1.38 2.43 3.26
N ILE A 74 -0.80 2.28 4.46
CA ILE A 74 -0.23 3.40 5.24
C ILE A 74 0.86 4.14 4.47
N THR A 75 1.56 3.47 3.57
CA THR A 75 2.60 4.06 2.74
C THR A 75 2.07 5.13 1.77
N ALA A 76 0.75 5.23 1.55
CA ALA A 76 0.13 6.32 0.81
C ALA A 76 0.48 7.71 1.38
N TRP A 77 0.86 7.78 2.66
CA TRP A 77 1.30 9.01 3.30
C TRP A 77 2.72 9.43 2.90
N TRP A 78 3.55 8.45 2.59
CA TRP A 78 4.98 8.68 2.33
C TRP A 78 5.30 8.66 0.86
N TYR A 79 4.52 7.87 0.08
CA TYR A 79 4.75 7.64 -1.32
C TYR A 79 3.50 7.91 -2.14
N LYS A 80 3.68 8.29 -3.36
CA LYS A 80 2.58 8.37 -4.33
C LYS A 80 2.33 6.99 -4.92
N LEU A 81 1.49 6.21 -4.27
CA LEU A 81 1.08 4.91 -4.79
C LEU A 81 0.44 5.06 -6.17
N LYS A 82 0.73 4.13 -7.06
CA LYS A 82 0.10 4.07 -8.37
C LYS A 82 -1.27 3.41 -8.22
N VAL A 83 -2.29 4.04 -8.77
CA VAL A 83 -3.63 3.45 -8.89
C VAL A 83 -3.87 3.18 -10.36
N THR A 84 -4.26 1.95 -10.70
CA THR A 84 -4.48 1.50 -12.08
C THR A 84 -5.85 0.84 -12.19
N PRO A 85 -6.63 1.10 -13.23
CA PRO A 85 -7.88 0.38 -13.46
C PRO A 85 -7.56 -1.08 -13.83
N THR A 86 -8.36 -2.03 -13.34
CA THR A 86 -8.16 -3.47 -13.62
C THR A 86 -8.62 -3.90 -15.00
N ARG A 87 -9.32 -3.02 -15.69
CA ARG A 87 -9.78 -3.22 -17.09
C ARG A 87 -9.73 -1.89 -17.84
N SER A 88 -9.83 -1.95 -19.16
CA SER A 88 -9.97 -0.75 -19.99
C SER A 88 -11.34 -0.13 -19.80
N PHE A 89 -11.37 1.18 -19.69
CA PHE A 89 -12.60 1.97 -19.64
C PHE A 89 -12.61 2.96 -20.80
N PRO A 90 -13.68 3.01 -21.59
CA PRO A 90 -13.83 4.04 -22.62
C PRO A 90 -14.11 5.40 -21.98
N GLY A 91 -13.70 6.47 -22.65
CA GLY A 91 -14.04 7.83 -22.26
C GLY A 91 -12.85 8.69 -21.84
N ALA A 92 -13.17 9.94 -21.49
CA ALA A 92 -12.16 10.92 -21.11
C ALA A 92 -11.63 10.69 -19.68
N TYR A 93 -10.36 10.98 -19.49
CA TYR A 93 -9.75 10.99 -18.18
C TYR A 93 -10.08 12.30 -17.45
N GLN A 94 -10.39 12.21 -16.17
CA GLN A 94 -10.62 13.35 -15.29
C GLN A 94 -9.71 13.25 -14.08
N ASN A 95 -9.21 14.37 -13.59
CA ASN A 95 -8.46 14.38 -12.33
C ASN A 95 -9.31 13.78 -11.22
N THR A 96 -8.80 12.70 -10.63
CA THR A 96 -9.51 11.88 -9.65
C THR A 96 -8.66 11.74 -8.40
N ILE A 97 -9.28 11.96 -7.25
CA ILE A 97 -8.71 11.73 -5.92
C ILE A 97 -9.30 10.43 -5.39
N PHE A 98 -8.45 9.53 -4.92
CA PHE A 98 -8.87 8.27 -4.31
C PHE A 98 -8.81 8.38 -2.79
N TYR A 99 -9.95 8.25 -2.16
CA TYR A 99 -10.13 8.23 -0.71
C TYR A 99 -10.38 6.80 -0.24
N GLY A 100 -9.97 6.47 0.98
CA GLY A 100 -10.39 5.25 1.64
C GLY A 100 -11.76 5.38 2.33
N PRO A 101 -12.21 4.34 3.04
CA PRO A 101 -13.53 4.28 3.68
C PRO A 101 -13.54 4.92 5.07
N LEU A 102 -12.40 5.34 5.60
CA LEU A 102 -12.28 5.77 7.00
C LEU A 102 -12.82 7.20 7.21
N CYS A 103 -13.39 7.47 8.37
CA CYS A 103 -13.81 8.82 8.76
C CYS A 103 -12.62 9.69 9.20
N MET A 104 -11.56 9.71 8.40
CA MET A 104 -10.33 10.45 8.66
C MET A 104 -9.98 11.31 7.45
N ASN A 105 -9.65 12.58 7.67
CA ASN A 105 -9.24 13.50 6.59
C ASN A 105 -7.91 13.11 5.94
N ILE A 106 -7.13 12.26 6.60
CA ILE A 106 -5.86 11.72 6.11
C ILE A 106 -6.04 10.48 5.22
N ASP A 107 -7.27 9.95 5.12
CA ASP A 107 -7.53 8.72 4.37
C ASP A 107 -7.59 9.00 2.86
N VAL A 108 -6.45 9.39 2.32
CA VAL A 108 -6.22 9.66 0.90
C VAL A 108 -5.19 8.68 0.38
N ILE A 109 -5.65 7.74 -0.43
CA ILE A 109 -4.78 6.72 -1.07
C ILE A 109 -3.95 7.33 -2.20
N ARG A 110 -4.58 8.22 -2.99
CA ARG A 110 -3.88 8.90 -4.08
C ARG A 110 -4.46 10.30 -4.28
N PRO A 111 -3.63 11.34 -4.21
CA PRO A 111 -4.02 12.69 -4.66
C PRO A 111 -4.39 12.70 -6.14
N ALA A 112 -4.93 13.81 -6.61
CA ALA A 112 -5.46 13.96 -7.96
C ALA A 112 -4.52 13.40 -9.05
N VAL A 113 -5.06 12.48 -9.83
CA VAL A 113 -4.41 11.83 -10.96
C VAL A 113 -5.43 11.70 -12.09
N PRO A 114 -5.04 11.89 -13.37
CA PRO A 114 -5.92 11.60 -14.50
C PRO A 114 -6.35 10.13 -14.48
N PHE A 115 -7.65 9.87 -14.41
CA PHE A 115 -8.18 8.52 -14.30
C PHE A 115 -9.51 8.38 -15.08
N PRO A 116 -9.79 7.21 -15.69
CA PRO A 116 -11.05 6.99 -16.39
C PRO A 116 -12.22 6.95 -15.40
N ASP A 117 -13.44 7.10 -15.90
CA ASP A 117 -14.63 7.04 -15.05
C ASP A 117 -14.81 5.65 -14.44
N GLN A 118 -15.18 5.61 -13.15
CA GLN A 118 -15.39 4.39 -12.39
C GLN A 118 -16.84 4.34 -11.88
N HIS A 119 -17.34 3.12 -11.68
CA HIS A 119 -18.66 2.89 -11.12
C HIS A 119 -18.55 2.03 -9.85
N PHE A 120 -19.62 2.00 -9.08
CA PHE A 120 -19.72 1.14 -7.91
C PHE A 120 -19.38 -0.31 -8.27
N GLY A 121 -18.51 -0.94 -7.49
CA GLY A 121 -18.04 -2.31 -7.69
C GLY A 121 -16.88 -2.48 -8.67
N ASP A 122 -16.51 -1.46 -9.45
CA ASP A 122 -15.29 -1.51 -10.27
C ASP A 122 -14.07 -1.73 -9.38
N LYS A 123 -13.06 -2.40 -9.92
CA LYS A 123 -11.83 -2.70 -9.20
C LYS A 123 -10.68 -1.81 -9.67
N VAL A 124 -9.85 -1.42 -8.74
CA VAL A 124 -8.58 -0.74 -8.99
C VAL A 124 -7.44 -1.53 -8.35
N LEU A 125 -6.27 -1.44 -8.97
CA LEU A 125 -5.04 -2.02 -8.47
C LEU A 125 -4.17 -0.90 -7.91
N ILE A 126 -3.73 -1.04 -6.66
CA ILE A 126 -2.86 -0.09 -5.96
C ILE A 126 -1.49 -0.74 -5.78
N THR A 127 -0.43 -0.04 -6.20
CA THR A 127 0.95 -0.54 -6.18
C THR A 127 1.95 0.59 -5.96
N PRO A 128 3.18 0.28 -5.46
CA PRO A 128 3.58 -0.95 -4.77
C PRO A 128 3.09 -0.94 -3.32
N VAL A 129 2.80 -2.10 -2.72
CA VAL A 129 2.32 -2.20 -1.34
C VAL A 129 2.97 -3.35 -0.54
N GLY A 130 4.03 -3.96 -1.07
CA GLY A 130 4.69 -5.11 -0.45
C GLY A 130 5.46 -4.79 0.83
N ALA A 131 5.95 -3.56 0.97
CA ALA A 131 6.69 -3.15 2.16
C ALA A 131 5.81 -2.34 3.13
N TYR A 132 6.02 -2.55 4.44
CA TYR A 132 5.41 -1.84 5.56
C TYR A 132 3.90 -2.05 5.75
N ASN A 133 3.10 -2.04 4.69
CA ASN A 133 1.64 -1.99 4.75
C ASN A 133 1.04 -3.15 5.55
N ASN A 134 1.59 -4.36 5.41
CA ASN A 134 1.12 -5.53 6.16
C ASN A 134 1.50 -5.51 7.64
N THR A 135 2.58 -4.85 8.02
CA THR A 135 3.10 -4.82 9.40
C THR A 135 2.69 -3.56 10.15
N GLN A 136 2.40 -2.47 9.46
CA GLN A 136 1.97 -1.20 10.05
C GLN A 136 0.46 -0.98 9.90
N TRP A 137 -0.29 -2.06 9.97
CA TRP A 137 -1.74 -2.03 9.93
C TRP A 137 -2.31 -1.14 11.04
N MET A 138 -3.23 -0.27 10.69
CA MET A 138 -4.00 0.52 11.64
C MET A 138 -5.37 -0.14 11.85
N GLN A 139 -5.62 -0.62 13.05
CA GLN A 139 -6.91 -1.19 13.43
C GLN A 139 -7.91 -0.07 13.72
N PHE A 140 -8.59 0.39 12.67
CA PHE A 140 -9.61 1.42 12.78
C PHE A 140 -10.72 1.18 11.76
N ILE A 141 -11.93 0.92 12.23
CA ILE A 141 -13.18 0.69 11.46
C ILE A 141 -13.16 -0.62 10.67
N GLU A 142 -12.17 -0.84 9.84
CA GLU A 142 -12.09 -1.96 8.90
C GLU A 142 -11.21 -3.10 9.44
N TYR A 143 -11.45 -4.31 8.97
CA TYR A 143 -10.66 -5.51 9.27
C TYR A 143 -9.53 -5.67 8.25
N ARG A 144 -8.48 -6.41 8.62
CA ARG A 144 -7.43 -6.77 7.67
C ARG A 144 -7.99 -7.63 6.55
N PRO A 145 -7.69 -7.30 5.29
CA PRO A 145 -8.10 -8.13 4.17
C PRO A 145 -7.30 -9.44 4.14
N GLN A 146 -7.82 -10.41 3.40
CA GLN A 146 -7.08 -11.62 3.07
C GLN A 146 -5.82 -11.32 2.28
N ILE A 147 -4.82 -12.22 2.38
CA ILE A 147 -3.62 -12.20 1.55
C ILE A 147 -3.57 -13.47 0.72
N VAL A 148 -3.36 -13.28 -0.58
CA VAL A 148 -3.22 -14.36 -1.55
C VAL A 148 -1.83 -14.26 -2.19
N LEU A 149 -1.12 -15.38 -2.26
CA LEU A 149 0.09 -15.52 -3.05
C LEU A 149 -0.30 -15.99 -4.46
N ILE A 150 0.29 -15.35 -5.46
CA ILE A 150 0.27 -15.84 -6.84
C ILE A 150 1.67 -16.39 -7.13
N SER A 151 1.77 -17.70 -7.43
CA SER A 151 3.02 -18.35 -7.75
C SER A 151 3.52 -17.96 -9.16
N GLU A 152 4.75 -18.31 -9.49
CA GLU A 152 5.29 -18.13 -10.84
C GLU A 152 4.51 -18.90 -11.92
N THR A 153 3.82 -19.98 -11.53
CA THR A 153 2.94 -20.77 -12.41
C THR A 153 1.52 -20.18 -12.54
N GLY A 154 1.22 -19.09 -11.80
CA GLY A 154 -0.10 -18.45 -11.77
C GLY A 154 -1.09 -19.12 -10.80
N GLU A 155 -0.66 -20.09 -10.02
CA GLU A 155 -1.50 -20.68 -8.96
C GLU A 155 -1.69 -19.71 -7.81
N THR A 156 -2.89 -19.74 -7.21
CA THR A 156 -3.24 -18.86 -6.08
C THR A 156 -3.29 -19.66 -4.79
N HIS A 157 -2.65 -19.14 -3.75
CA HIS A 157 -2.61 -19.74 -2.43
C HIS A 157 -3.02 -18.71 -1.38
N LEU A 158 -3.99 -19.08 -0.53
CA LEU A 158 -4.38 -18.23 0.60
C LEU A 158 -3.26 -18.25 1.65
N LEU A 159 -2.67 -17.09 1.93
CA LEU A 159 -1.64 -16.93 2.97
C LEU A 159 -2.22 -16.46 4.30
N ARG A 160 -3.27 -15.67 4.25
CA ARG A 160 -3.98 -15.16 5.43
C ARG A 160 -5.45 -14.97 5.10
N GLU A 161 -6.32 -15.46 5.94
CA GLU A 161 -7.76 -15.16 5.88
C GLU A 161 -8.03 -13.68 6.23
N ALA A 162 -9.16 -13.16 5.78
CA ALA A 162 -9.63 -11.86 6.23
C ALA A 162 -9.95 -11.90 7.72
N GLU A 163 -9.63 -10.84 8.45
CA GLU A 163 -10.01 -10.71 9.86
C GLU A 163 -11.53 -10.62 10.04
N THR A 164 -11.97 -11.11 11.18
CA THR A 164 -13.35 -11.02 11.68
C THR A 164 -13.38 -10.21 12.98
N LEU A 165 -14.59 -9.91 13.48
CA LEU A 165 -14.76 -9.30 14.80
C LEU A 165 -14.18 -10.18 15.91
N ASP A 166 -14.31 -11.49 15.79
CA ASP A 166 -13.82 -12.45 16.77
C ASP A 166 -12.29 -12.40 16.87
N ASP A 167 -11.58 -12.24 15.75
CA ASP A 167 -10.13 -12.09 15.76
C ASP A 167 -9.70 -10.83 16.50
N VAL A 168 -10.40 -9.72 16.25
CA VAL A 168 -10.11 -8.42 16.86
C VAL A 168 -10.38 -8.44 18.36
N THR A 169 -11.47 -9.09 18.79
CA THR A 169 -11.91 -9.12 20.19
C THR A 169 -11.41 -10.34 20.99
N ALA A 170 -10.66 -11.24 20.37
CA ALA A 170 -10.21 -12.50 20.97
C ALA A 170 -9.53 -12.35 22.34
N ARG A 171 -8.88 -11.21 22.58
CA ARG A 171 -8.18 -10.90 23.83
C ARG A 171 -8.99 -10.04 24.79
N GLU A 172 -10.17 -9.56 24.39
CA GLU A 172 -11.04 -8.76 25.25
C GLU A 172 -11.62 -9.62 26.39
N ARG A 173 -11.79 -9.02 27.56
CA ARG A 173 -12.39 -9.67 28.71
C ARG A 173 -13.46 -8.78 29.29
N ILE A 174 -14.68 -9.32 29.42
CA ILE A 174 -15.79 -8.63 30.07
C ILE A 174 -15.69 -8.93 31.55
N PRO A 175 -15.53 -7.94 32.45
CA PRO A 175 -15.60 -8.12 33.88
C PRO A 175 -16.91 -8.76 34.30
N GLU A 176 -16.89 -9.59 35.37
CA GLU A 176 -18.07 -10.38 35.78
C GLU A 176 -19.31 -9.52 36.07
N HIS A 177 -19.12 -8.36 36.69
CA HIS A 177 -20.24 -7.45 37.03
C HIS A 177 -20.90 -6.81 35.78
N LEU A 178 -20.28 -6.82 34.59
CA LEU A 178 -20.83 -6.33 33.33
C LEU A 178 -21.46 -7.44 32.47
N ARG A 179 -21.36 -8.71 32.88
CA ARG A 179 -21.92 -9.84 32.11
C ARG A 179 -23.43 -10.04 32.35
N LYS A 180 -24.02 -9.28 33.26
CA LYS A 180 -25.43 -9.42 33.70
C LYS A 180 -26.34 -8.33 33.15
N ILE A 181 -26.06 -7.81 31.98
CA ILE A 181 -26.94 -6.88 31.29
C ILE A 181 -27.64 -7.58 30.14
#